data_94c8b42aedafe24a474bf913db02ebe1
#
_entry.id   94c8b42aedafe24a474bf913db02ebe1
#
_cell.length_a   1.000
_cell.length_b   1.000
_cell.length_c   1.000
_cell.angle_alpha   90.00
_cell.angle_beta   90.00
_cell.angle_gamma   90.00
#
_symmetry.space_group_name_H-M   'P 1'
#
loop_
_entity.id
_entity.type
_entity.pdbx_description
1 polymer ?
#
loop_
_entity_poly.entity_id
_entity_poly.type
_entity_poly.pdbx_seq_one_letter_code
_entity_poly.pdbx_strand_id
1 'polypeptide(L)'
;MTGNGMCYDLTLQLQPVVEQILQGYCLCRLIKPFLEKKERAWCTGAVYFLTMMILYAMNCHPDSSTAVSAGIFAALIVMCWLDRRNYEQKIFLSMTLYSMCWLASAIAEILYDILYGFATHTDYMQRHDAKVWGALYVVLSVSYILVKISVMLAGIRCILKVYVYKSANMTKKELCMLSAPLVMGTGGFETIHYYRSFYISETGHNVHAYDIRAVVYYTVSIAVLVVVIGLYQSIRANQEEKLQNELLASQIDSIRHHIGQVEMLYQNIRGIRHDMANHILTLERLYAGNRTDEAREYSLNLKAALSGAAGEIRSGNPVTDVILQEWKSEAEKKEIQFQSDFYFPAGSDINAFDISVILNNALQNAVENVEKCETPYISIRSWHRNNAYMTEIRNSFTGSLQWDYESSLPVTSKKEKDRHGYGLASIRRVAEKYSGDIAVDAKDGEFCLSIMLMMEK
;
A
#
# COMPACT_ATOMS: atom_id res chain seq x y z
N MET A 1 -27.75 -54.79 29.28
CA MET A 1 -27.22 -53.89 28.24
C MET A 1 -25.80 -54.30 27.94
N THR A 2 -25.56 -54.94 26.80
CA THR A 2 -24.24 -55.47 26.44
C THR A 2 -23.31 -54.34 26.05
N GLY A 3 -22.04 -54.36 26.46
CA GLY A 3 -21.05 -53.28 26.31
C GLY A 3 -20.86 -52.71 24.88
N ASN A 4 -21.41 -53.32 23.85
CA ASN A 4 -21.31 -52.89 22.44
C ASN A 4 -22.45 -51.91 22.05
N GLY A 5 -23.62 -51.96 22.69
CA GLY A 5 -24.62 -50.89 22.52
C GLY A 5 -24.09 -49.56 23.06
N MET A 6 -23.36 -49.63 24.17
CA MET A 6 -22.75 -48.47 24.80
C MET A 6 -21.64 -47.83 23.92
N CYS A 7 -20.81 -48.62 23.17
CA CYS A 7 -19.84 -48.09 22.25
C CYS A 7 -20.46 -47.39 21.02
N TYR A 8 -21.52 -47.98 20.47
CA TYR A 8 -22.28 -47.39 19.37
C TYR A 8 -22.94 -46.05 19.77
N ASP A 9 -23.67 -46.06 20.88
CA ASP A 9 -24.33 -44.86 21.42
C ASP A 9 -23.34 -43.75 21.78
N LEU A 10 -22.18 -44.12 22.34
CA LEU A 10 -21.11 -43.19 22.66
C LEU A 10 -20.51 -42.57 21.38
N THR A 11 -20.31 -43.37 20.34
CA THR A 11 -19.79 -42.87 19.05
C THR A 11 -20.76 -41.91 18.39
N LEU A 12 -22.06 -42.21 18.38
CA LEU A 12 -23.10 -41.31 17.85
C LEU A 12 -23.12 -39.95 18.57
N GLN A 13 -22.88 -39.93 19.89
CA GLN A 13 -22.86 -38.69 20.66
C GLN A 13 -21.57 -37.92 20.55
N LEU A 14 -20.43 -38.62 20.47
CA LEU A 14 -19.11 -37.98 20.43
C LEU A 14 -18.69 -37.53 19.04
N GLN A 15 -19.12 -38.20 17.97
CA GLN A 15 -18.73 -37.86 16.59
C GLN A 15 -19.00 -36.41 16.25
N PRO A 16 -20.21 -35.83 16.47
CA PRO A 16 -20.47 -34.43 16.16
C PRO A 16 -19.59 -33.47 16.96
N VAL A 17 -19.34 -33.78 18.24
CA VAL A 17 -18.51 -32.93 19.10
C VAL A 17 -17.05 -32.88 18.63
N VAL A 18 -16.48 -34.04 18.34
CA VAL A 18 -15.10 -34.13 17.84
C VAL A 18 -14.96 -33.41 16.51
N GLU A 19 -15.92 -33.57 15.62
CA GLU A 19 -15.96 -32.96 14.33
C GLU A 19 -15.96 -31.41 14.42
N GLN A 20 -16.81 -30.83 15.28
CA GLN A 20 -16.88 -29.38 15.48
C GLN A 20 -15.64 -28.81 16.14
N ILE A 21 -14.99 -29.54 17.06
CA ILE A 21 -13.67 -29.13 17.59
C ILE A 21 -12.63 -29.03 16.47
N LEU A 22 -12.57 -30.03 15.61
CA LEU A 22 -11.60 -30.10 14.51
C LEU A 22 -11.89 -29.03 13.44
N GLN A 23 -13.14 -28.75 13.13
CA GLN A 23 -13.51 -27.65 12.22
C GLN A 23 -13.15 -26.28 12.83
N GLY A 24 -13.40 -26.06 14.12
CA GLY A 24 -12.97 -24.85 14.84
C GLY A 24 -11.43 -24.67 14.80
N TYR A 25 -10.68 -25.76 14.95
CA TYR A 25 -9.23 -25.75 14.78
C TYR A 25 -8.81 -25.34 13.36
N CYS A 26 -9.46 -25.91 12.34
CA CYS A 26 -9.22 -25.56 10.94
C CYS A 26 -9.48 -24.07 10.67
N LEU A 27 -10.56 -23.52 11.24
CA LEU A 27 -10.86 -22.09 11.18
C LEU A 27 -9.75 -21.25 11.80
N CYS A 28 -9.30 -21.59 13.01
CA CYS A 28 -8.18 -20.90 13.65
C CYS A 28 -6.94 -20.91 12.78
N ARG A 29 -6.62 -22.04 12.18
CA ARG A 29 -5.43 -22.21 11.36
C ARG A 29 -5.48 -21.42 10.05
N LEU A 30 -6.66 -21.32 9.43
CA LEU A 30 -6.89 -20.53 8.23
C LEU A 30 -6.74 -19.03 8.53
N ILE A 31 -7.31 -18.54 9.61
CA ILE A 31 -7.43 -17.12 9.92
C ILE A 31 -6.16 -16.53 10.57
N LYS A 32 -5.45 -17.36 11.36
CA LYS A 32 -4.28 -16.90 12.13
C LYS A 32 -3.28 -16.03 11.36
N PRO A 33 -2.91 -16.31 10.09
CA PRO A 33 -1.96 -15.48 9.34
C PRO A 33 -2.50 -14.12 8.89
N PHE A 34 -3.82 -13.91 8.94
CA PHE A 34 -4.50 -12.71 8.44
C PHE A 34 -4.90 -11.73 9.56
N LEU A 35 -4.82 -12.15 10.82
CA LEU A 35 -5.11 -11.29 11.97
C LEU A 35 -3.85 -10.54 12.43
N GLU A 36 -4.00 -9.29 12.82
CA GLU A 36 -2.94 -8.48 13.42
C GLU A 36 -2.42 -9.13 14.71
N LYS A 37 -3.32 -9.54 15.61
CA LYS A 37 -3.00 -10.27 16.85
C LYS A 37 -3.21 -11.77 16.66
N LYS A 38 -2.21 -12.43 16.07
CA LYS A 38 -2.23 -13.86 15.72
C LYS A 38 -2.58 -14.78 16.90
N GLU A 39 -2.26 -14.36 18.12
CA GLU A 39 -2.53 -15.12 19.36
C GLU A 39 -4.02 -15.23 19.67
N ARG A 40 -4.84 -14.29 19.19
CA ARG A 40 -6.30 -14.29 19.44
C ARG A 40 -7.11 -15.08 18.41
N ALA A 41 -6.48 -15.70 17.43
CA ALA A 41 -7.17 -16.51 16.43
C ALA A 41 -7.98 -17.66 17.04
N TRP A 42 -7.55 -18.20 18.20
CA TRP A 42 -8.29 -19.28 18.88
C TRP A 42 -9.71 -18.85 19.32
N CYS A 43 -9.92 -17.56 19.61
CA CYS A 43 -11.25 -17.06 19.99
C CYS A 43 -12.28 -17.30 18.90
N THR A 44 -11.88 -17.17 17.62
CA THR A 44 -12.80 -17.39 16.48
C THR A 44 -13.23 -18.86 16.38
N GLY A 45 -12.29 -19.79 16.56
CA GLY A 45 -12.58 -21.22 16.57
C GLY A 45 -13.40 -21.65 17.78
N ALA A 46 -13.14 -21.07 18.96
CA ALA A 46 -13.90 -21.33 20.18
C ALA A 46 -15.36 -20.85 20.04
N VAL A 47 -15.58 -19.65 19.47
CA VAL A 47 -16.93 -19.14 19.22
C VAL A 47 -17.66 -20.00 18.20
N TYR A 48 -16.99 -20.39 17.11
CA TYR A 48 -17.55 -21.34 16.15
C TYR A 48 -18.02 -22.61 16.85
N PHE A 49 -17.16 -23.28 17.63
CA PHE A 49 -17.47 -24.49 18.37
C PHE A 49 -18.63 -24.29 19.33
N LEU A 50 -18.62 -23.22 20.14
CA LEU A 50 -19.70 -22.93 21.09
C LEU A 50 -21.05 -22.73 20.40
N THR A 51 -21.05 -21.98 19.26
CA THR A 51 -22.29 -21.78 18.49
C THR A 51 -22.82 -23.09 17.95
N MET A 52 -21.95 -23.96 17.42
CA MET A 52 -22.34 -25.27 16.92
C MET A 52 -22.89 -26.19 18.03
N MET A 53 -22.31 -26.15 19.25
CA MET A 53 -22.78 -26.91 20.37
C MET A 53 -24.16 -26.43 20.88
N ILE A 54 -24.39 -25.11 20.86
CA ILE A 54 -25.70 -24.55 21.21
C ILE A 54 -26.77 -25.02 20.22
N LEU A 55 -26.45 -24.93 18.90
CA LEU A 55 -27.36 -25.37 17.83
C LEU A 55 -27.65 -26.90 17.92
N TYR A 56 -26.62 -27.69 18.23
CA TYR A 56 -26.80 -29.14 18.46
C TYR A 56 -27.70 -29.42 19.64
N ALA A 57 -27.55 -28.70 20.75
CA ALA A 57 -28.44 -28.82 21.94
C ALA A 57 -29.89 -28.39 21.64
N MET A 58 -30.09 -27.52 20.63
CA MET A 58 -31.41 -27.12 20.12
C MET A 58 -31.99 -28.09 19.08
N ASN A 59 -31.46 -29.31 18.96
CA ASN A 59 -31.82 -30.32 17.95
C ASN A 59 -31.66 -29.86 16.48
N CYS A 60 -30.78 -28.86 16.22
CA CYS A 60 -30.39 -28.52 14.88
C CYS A 60 -29.23 -29.42 14.45
N HIS A 61 -29.41 -30.18 13.36
CA HIS A 61 -28.36 -31.10 12.91
C HIS A 61 -27.08 -30.35 12.59
N PRO A 62 -25.91 -30.73 13.18
CA PRO A 62 -24.68 -29.95 13.04
C PRO A 62 -24.14 -29.86 11.60
N ASP A 63 -24.50 -30.83 10.74
CA ASP A 63 -24.14 -30.82 9.31
C ASP A 63 -25.20 -30.12 8.43
N SER A 64 -26.21 -29.46 9.02
CA SER A 64 -27.15 -28.67 8.24
C SER A 64 -26.48 -27.40 7.71
N SER A 65 -26.85 -27.00 6.48
CA SER A 65 -26.37 -25.78 5.84
C SER A 65 -26.61 -24.54 6.73
N THR A 66 -27.74 -24.50 7.41
CA THR A 66 -28.11 -23.42 8.32
C THR A 66 -27.24 -23.36 9.58
N ALA A 67 -26.89 -24.51 10.18
CA ALA A 67 -26.04 -24.56 11.36
C ALA A 67 -24.60 -24.12 11.03
N VAL A 68 -24.01 -24.68 9.98
CA VAL A 68 -22.65 -24.31 9.54
C VAL A 68 -22.59 -22.84 9.18
N SER A 69 -23.59 -22.31 8.46
CA SER A 69 -23.65 -20.86 8.13
C SER A 69 -23.72 -19.99 9.37
N ALA A 70 -24.54 -20.36 10.37
CA ALA A 70 -24.66 -19.61 11.63
C ALA A 70 -23.35 -19.64 12.44
N GLY A 71 -22.68 -20.80 12.52
CA GLY A 71 -21.38 -20.92 13.19
C GLY A 71 -20.29 -20.06 12.54
N ILE A 72 -20.21 -20.07 11.21
CA ILE A 72 -19.23 -19.25 10.45
C ILE A 72 -19.57 -17.77 10.57
N PHE A 73 -20.85 -17.39 10.55
CA PHE A 73 -21.28 -16.01 10.74
C PHE A 73 -20.93 -15.47 12.14
N ALA A 74 -21.15 -16.27 13.19
CA ALA A 74 -20.72 -15.90 14.53
C ALA A 74 -19.19 -15.72 14.62
N ALA A 75 -18.43 -16.61 14.01
CA ALA A 75 -16.97 -16.48 13.92
C ALA A 75 -16.54 -15.23 13.14
N LEU A 76 -17.23 -14.87 12.06
CA LEU A 76 -16.97 -13.65 11.27
C LEU A 76 -17.19 -12.39 12.13
N ILE A 77 -18.25 -12.33 12.93
CA ILE A 77 -18.50 -11.21 13.85
C ILE A 77 -17.32 -11.04 14.81
N VAL A 78 -16.85 -12.14 15.41
CA VAL A 78 -15.69 -12.10 16.31
C VAL A 78 -14.41 -11.70 15.59
N MET A 79 -14.16 -12.17 14.36
CA MET A 79 -13.03 -11.71 13.55
C MET A 79 -13.06 -10.20 13.30
N CYS A 80 -14.23 -9.66 12.96
CA CYS A 80 -14.42 -8.23 12.74
C CYS A 80 -14.27 -7.41 14.02
N TRP A 81 -14.62 -7.98 15.15
CA TRP A 81 -14.45 -7.34 16.47
C TRP A 81 -12.98 -7.35 16.95
N LEU A 82 -12.27 -8.44 16.72
CA LEU A 82 -10.86 -8.59 17.10
C LEU A 82 -9.91 -7.69 16.28
N ASP A 83 -10.25 -7.49 15.01
CA ASP A 83 -9.50 -6.67 14.09
C ASP A 83 -10.45 -5.93 13.16
N ARG A 84 -10.46 -4.60 13.24
CA ARG A 84 -11.38 -3.73 12.49
C ARG A 84 -10.92 -3.42 11.05
N ARG A 85 -9.84 -4.03 10.59
CA ARG A 85 -9.29 -3.84 9.24
C ARG A 85 -9.71 -4.95 8.31
N ASN A 86 -9.70 -4.70 7.01
CA ASN A 86 -9.87 -5.70 5.95
C ASN A 86 -11.14 -6.58 6.11
N TYR A 87 -12.31 -5.97 6.24
CA TYR A 87 -13.58 -6.69 6.34
C TYR A 87 -13.84 -7.61 5.14
N GLU A 88 -13.53 -7.13 3.94
CA GLU A 88 -13.67 -7.87 2.69
C GLU A 88 -12.87 -9.17 2.70
N GLN A 89 -11.64 -9.12 3.19
CA GLN A 89 -10.79 -10.30 3.30
C GLN A 89 -11.35 -11.33 4.31
N LYS A 90 -11.93 -10.87 5.42
CA LYS A 90 -12.54 -11.74 6.42
C LYS A 90 -13.80 -12.43 5.88
N ILE A 91 -14.61 -11.70 5.12
CA ILE A 91 -15.78 -12.26 4.40
C ILE A 91 -15.31 -13.33 3.43
N PHE A 92 -14.29 -13.05 2.61
CA PHE A 92 -13.72 -14.03 1.68
C PHE A 92 -13.21 -15.28 2.38
N LEU A 93 -12.49 -15.16 3.51
CA LEU A 93 -12.01 -16.29 4.30
C LEU A 93 -13.15 -17.11 4.90
N SER A 94 -14.22 -16.45 5.35
CA SER A 94 -15.41 -17.11 5.86
C SER A 94 -16.14 -17.90 4.78
N MET A 95 -16.31 -17.33 3.58
CA MET A 95 -16.88 -18.03 2.43
C MET A 95 -15.98 -19.21 1.99
N THR A 96 -14.67 -19.01 2.01
CA THR A 96 -13.70 -20.07 1.70
C THR A 96 -13.81 -21.23 2.68
N LEU A 97 -13.90 -20.96 3.98
CA LEU A 97 -14.10 -21.99 4.98
C LEU A 97 -15.41 -22.75 4.78
N TYR A 98 -16.52 -22.02 4.55
CA TYR A 98 -17.83 -22.62 4.26
C TYR A 98 -17.75 -23.60 3.10
N SER A 99 -17.21 -23.16 1.98
CA SER A 99 -17.03 -24.02 0.80
C SER A 99 -16.14 -25.23 1.09
N MET A 100 -15.03 -25.04 1.82
CA MET A 100 -14.13 -26.12 2.21
C MET A 100 -14.78 -27.15 3.15
N CYS A 101 -15.61 -26.71 4.10
CA CYS A 101 -16.36 -27.64 4.98
C CYS A 101 -17.27 -28.54 4.14
N TRP A 102 -18.03 -27.98 3.21
CA TRP A 102 -18.93 -28.73 2.36
C TRP A 102 -18.20 -29.69 1.41
N LEU A 103 -17.17 -29.23 0.74
CA LEU A 103 -16.38 -30.05 -0.20
C LEU A 103 -15.71 -31.22 0.54
N ALA A 104 -15.17 -30.98 1.73
CA ALA A 104 -14.55 -32.03 2.54
C ALA A 104 -15.59 -33.04 3.08
N SER A 105 -16.77 -32.56 3.52
CA SER A 105 -17.86 -33.44 3.95
C SER A 105 -18.34 -34.33 2.82
N ALA A 106 -18.55 -33.77 1.62
CA ALA A 106 -19.02 -34.53 0.47
C ALA A 106 -18.04 -35.63 0.03
N ILE A 107 -16.74 -35.33 0.02
CA ILE A 107 -15.70 -36.33 -0.31
C ILE A 107 -15.70 -37.47 0.76
N ALA A 108 -15.78 -37.08 2.04
CA ALA A 108 -15.79 -38.03 3.14
C ALA A 108 -17.04 -38.91 3.14
N GLU A 109 -18.22 -38.32 2.85
CA GLU A 109 -19.50 -39.02 2.73
C GLU A 109 -19.49 -40.06 1.59
N ILE A 110 -19.03 -39.67 0.42
CA ILE A 110 -18.94 -40.59 -0.71
C ILE A 110 -18.01 -41.76 -0.39
N LEU A 111 -16.85 -41.48 0.24
CA LEU A 111 -15.93 -42.57 0.63
C LEU A 111 -16.55 -43.45 1.73
N TYR A 112 -17.28 -42.88 2.67
CA TYR A 112 -18.03 -43.63 3.67
C TYR A 112 -19.05 -44.58 3.02
N ASP A 113 -19.87 -44.07 2.08
CA ASP A 113 -20.88 -44.86 1.37
C ASP A 113 -20.26 -46.02 0.56
N ILE A 114 -19.14 -45.76 -0.09
CA ILE A 114 -18.39 -46.84 -0.84
C ILE A 114 -17.89 -47.89 0.13
N LEU A 115 -17.26 -47.52 1.22
CA LEU A 115 -16.74 -48.44 2.22
C LEU A 115 -17.85 -49.25 2.92
N TYR A 116 -18.96 -48.55 3.24
CA TYR A 116 -20.14 -49.16 3.81
C TYR A 116 -20.77 -50.20 2.88
N GLY A 117 -20.95 -49.84 1.60
CA GLY A 117 -21.49 -50.73 0.59
C GLY A 117 -20.60 -51.95 0.36
N PHE A 118 -19.28 -51.79 0.32
CA PHE A 118 -18.34 -52.88 0.20
C PHE A 118 -18.41 -53.83 1.42
N ALA A 119 -18.44 -53.28 2.61
CA ALA A 119 -18.53 -54.07 3.86
C ALA A 119 -19.83 -54.85 3.96
N THR A 120 -20.96 -54.28 3.58
CA THR A 120 -22.30 -54.91 3.69
C THR A 120 -22.54 -56.02 2.69
N HIS A 121 -21.81 -56.01 1.52
CA HIS A 121 -21.93 -57.07 0.50
C HIS A 121 -21.07 -58.28 0.80
N THR A 122 -20.25 -58.28 1.87
CA THR A 122 -19.44 -59.47 2.22
C THR A 122 -20.30 -60.48 2.98
N ASP A 123 -20.22 -61.78 2.60
CA ASP A 123 -20.91 -62.91 3.26
C ASP A 123 -20.64 -62.98 4.77
N TYR A 124 -19.49 -62.44 5.19
CA TYR A 124 -19.10 -62.37 6.58
C TYR A 124 -20.03 -61.44 7.40
N MET A 125 -20.39 -60.30 6.87
CA MET A 125 -21.24 -59.32 7.57
C MET A 125 -22.71 -59.76 7.60
N GLN A 126 -23.19 -60.50 6.60
CA GLN A 126 -24.55 -60.99 6.55
C GLN A 126 -24.84 -62.06 7.62
N ARG A 127 -23.81 -62.72 8.19
CA ARG A 127 -23.91 -63.83 9.16
C ARG A 127 -23.58 -63.45 10.59
N HIS A 128 -23.26 -62.18 10.92
CA HIS A 128 -22.75 -61.81 12.23
C HIS A 128 -23.65 -60.91 13.04
N ASP A 129 -23.45 -60.98 14.38
CA ASP A 129 -24.20 -60.31 15.43
C ASP A 129 -24.06 -58.76 15.41
N ALA A 130 -24.98 -58.07 16.11
CA ALA A 130 -24.99 -56.64 16.34
C ALA A 130 -23.64 -56.05 16.81
N LYS A 131 -22.76 -56.87 17.40
CA LYS A 131 -21.41 -56.47 17.83
C LYS A 131 -20.49 -56.09 16.68
N VAL A 132 -20.53 -56.86 15.58
CA VAL A 132 -19.70 -56.64 14.39
C VAL A 132 -20.19 -55.37 13.64
N TRP A 133 -21.49 -55.19 13.56
CA TRP A 133 -22.09 -53.97 13.00
C TRP A 133 -21.72 -52.73 13.80
N GLY A 134 -21.73 -52.77 15.14
CA GLY A 134 -21.28 -51.65 15.98
C GLY A 134 -19.79 -51.32 15.78
N ALA A 135 -18.92 -52.35 15.68
CA ALA A 135 -17.51 -52.12 15.43
C ALA A 135 -17.26 -51.52 14.03
N LEU A 136 -17.95 -52.00 13.00
CA LEU A 136 -17.87 -51.46 11.64
C LEU A 136 -18.29 -49.99 11.64
N TYR A 137 -19.40 -49.64 12.29
CA TYR A 137 -19.87 -48.26 12.38
C TYR A 137 -18.81 -47.32 13.00
N VAL A 138 -18.16 -47.76 14.09
CA VAL A 138 -17.08 -46.99 14.73
C VAL A 138 -15.93 -46.74 13.79
N VAL A 139 -15.48 -47.78 13.07
CA VAL A 139 -14.37 -47.67 12.11
C VAL A 139 -14.73 -46.76 10.96
N LEU A 140 -15.94 -46.84 10.42
CA LEU A 140 -16.41 -45.98 9.33
C LEU A 140 -16.54 -44.55 9.78
N SER A 141 -17.08 -44.27 10.99
CA SER A 141 -17.20 -42.93 11.57
C SER A 141 -15.81 -42.28 11.77
N VAL A 142 -14.85 -43.04 12.31
CA VAL A 142 -13.47 -42.54 12.46
C VAL A 142 -12.84 -42.26 11.11
N SER A 143 -13.04 -43.15 10.13
CA SER A 143 -12.49 -42.94 8.76
C SER A 143 -13.10 -41.67 8.12
N TYR A 144 -14.39 -41.43 8.26
CA TYR A 144 -15.08 -40.23 7.81
C TYR A 144 -14.43 -38.96 8.36
N ILE A 145 -14.26 -38.88 9.70
CA ILE A 145 -13.64 -37.73 10.36
C ILE A 145 -12.21 -37.53 9.85
N LEU A 146 -11.39 -38.58 9.75
CA LEU A 146 -10.01 -38.50 9.31
C LEU A 146 -9.91 -37.99 7.87
N VAL A 147 -10.73 -38.49 6.95
CA VAL A 147 -10.76 -38.02 5.56
C VAL A 147 -11.18 -36.56 5.49
N LYS A 148 -12.29 -36.19 6.13
CA LYS A 148 -12.80 -34.81 6.17
C LYS A 148 -11.74 -33.82 6.64
N ILE A 149 -11.08 -34.10 7.75
CA ILE A 149 -10.05 -33.22 8.32
C ILE A 149 -8.79 -33.20 7.45
N SER A 150 -8.40 -34.31 6.87
CA SER A 150 -7.24 -34.37 5.98
C SER A 150 -7.44 -33.50 4.73
N VAL A 151 -8.62 -33.57 4.12
CA VAL A 151 -9.00 -32.75 2.95
C VAL A 151 -9.02 -31.27 3.34
N MET A 152 -9.66 -30.91 4.47
CA MET A 152 -9.68 -29.53 4.97
C MET A 152 -8.27 -28.98 5.21
N LEU A 153 -7.42 -29.72 5.92
CA LEU A 153 -6.05 -29.28 6.21
C LEU A 153 -5.19 -29.17 4.97
N ALA A 154 -5.35 -30.07 4.00
CA ALA A 154 -4.66 -30.00 2.73
C ALA A 154 -5.08 -28.75 1.94
N GLY A 155 -6.38 -28.50 1.82
CA GLY A 155 -6.91 -27.32 1.15
C GLY A 155 -6.46 -26.01 1.82
N ILE A 156 -6.53 -25.92 3.15
CA ILE A 156 -6.05 -24.76 3.91
C ILE A 156 -4.56 -24.53 3.67
N ARG A 157 -3.73 -25.61 3.67
CA ARG A 157 -2.30 -25.48 3.36
C ARG A 157 -2.06 -24.94 1.96
N CYS A 158 -2.78 -25.44 0.96
CA CYS A 158 -2.69 -24.96 -0.41
C CYS A 158 -3.05 -23.47 -0.51
N ILE A 159 -4.17 -23.07 0.08
CA ILE A 159 -4.62 -21.66 0.09
C ILE A 159 -3.60 -20.76 0.78
N LEU A 160 -3.13 -21.13 1.97
CA LEU A 160 -2.15 -20.34 2.74
C LEU A 160 -0.78 -20.24 2.05
N LYS A 161 -0.40 -21.24 1.24
CA LYS A 161 0.83 -21.21 0.45
C LYS A 161 0.71 -20.27 -0.74
N VAL A 162 -0.43 -20.28 -1.43
CA VAL A 162 -0.67 -19.47 -2.62
C VAL A 162 -1.00 -18.00 -2.26
N TYR A 163 -1.69 -17.79 -1.13
CA TYR A 163 -2.05 -16.45 -0.67
C TYR A 163 -0.85 -15.77 0.02
N VAL A 164 -0.05 -15.02 -0.75
CA VAL A 164 1.20 -14.38 -0.28
C VAL A 164 0.92 -13.08 0.48
N TYR A 165 0.14 -12.17 -0.11
CA TYR A 165 -0.14 -10.82 0.42
C TYR A 165 -1.24 -10.82 1.50
N LYS A 166 -0.95 -11.39 2.67
CA LYS A 166 -1.93 -11.60 3.76
C LYS A 166 -2.34 -10.33 4.49
N SER A 167 -1.47 -9.33 4.52
CA SER A 167 -1.70 -8.03 5.20
C SER A 167 -2.26 -6.95 4.28
N ALA A 168 -2.36 -7.21 2.97
CA ALA A 168 -2.84 -6.22 2.02
C ALA A 168 -4.37 -6.04 2.14
N ASN A 169 -4.82 -4.79 1.99
CA ASN A 169 -6.24 -4.48 1.98
C ASN A 169 -6.90 -5.03 0.72
N MET A 170 -8.00 -5.75 0.89
CA MET A 170 -8.82 -6.26 -0.19
C MET A 170 -9.91 -5.23 -0.54
N THR A 171 -10.08 -4.94 -1.81
CA THR A 171 -11.15 -4.08 -2.30
C THR A 171 -12.45 -4.87 -2.51
N LYS A 172 -13.59 -4.18 -2.56
CA LYS A 172 -14.90 -4.80 -2.85
C LYS A 172 -14.93 -5.49 -4.21
N LYS A 173 -14.24 -4.93 -5.22
CA LYS A 173 -14.12 -5.55 -6.56
C LYS A 173 -13.35 -6.87 -6.51
N GLU A 174 -12.26 -6.90 -5.77
CA GLU A 174 -11.46 -8.10 -5.55
C GLU A 174 -12.23 -9.17 -4.78
N LEU A 175 -12.98 -8.78 -3.75
CA LEU A 175 -13.88 -9.70 -3.04
C LEU A 175 -14.88 -10.34 -4.00
N CYS A 176 -15.55 -9.56 -4.83
CA CYS A 176 -16.52 -10.07 -5.81
C CYS A 176 -15.87 -11.06 -6.78
N MET A 177 -14.70 -10.73 -7.32
CA MET A 177 -13.96 -11.58 -8.25
C MET A 177 -13.52 -12.91 -7.61
N LEU A 178 -12.99 -12.87 -6.40
CA LEU A 178 -12.52 -14.05 -5.69
C LEU A 178 -13.64 -14.91 -5.11
N SER A 179 -14.80 -14.32 -4.80
CA SER A 179 -15.96 -15.06 -4.29
C SER A 179 -16.76 -15.77 -5.37
N ALA A 180 -16.68 -15.33 -6.64
CA ALA A 180 -17.43 -15.93 -7.73
C ALA A 180 -17.19 -17.46 -7.88
N PRO A 181 -15.95 -17.99 -7.88
CA PRO A 181 -15.73 -19.43 -7.94
C PRO A 181 -16.28 -20.18 -6.72
N LEU A 182 -16.28 -19.55 -5.53
CA LEU A 182 -16.85 -20.14 -4.32
C LEU A 182 -18.37 -20.28 -4.42
N VAL A 183 -19.05 -19.23 -4.88
CA VAL A 183 -20.50 -19.25 -5.08
C VAL A 183 -20.90 -20.27 -6.16
N MET A 184 -20.17 -20.31 -7.26
CA MET A 184 -20.43 -21.28 -8.34
C MET A 184 -20.14 -22.73 -7.86
N GLY A 185 -19.07 -22.93 -7.10
CA GLY A 185 -18.72 -24.23 -6.53
C GLY A 185 -19.77 -24.73 -5.53
N THR A 186 -20.27 -23.89 -4.63
CA THR A 186 -21.30 -24.26 -3.67
C THR A 186 -22.65 -24.46 -4.35
N GLY A 187 -23.04 -23.64 -5.32
CA GLY A 187 -24.28 -23.82 -6.07
C GLY A 187 -24.31 -25.12 -6.89
N GLY A 188 -23.19 -25.46 -7.52
CA GLY A 188 -23.05 -26.76 -8.19
C GLY A 188 -23.08 -27.96 -7.22
N PHE A 189 -22.46 -27.81 -6.02
CA PHE A 189 -22.58 -28.81 -4.95
C PHE A 189 -24.05 -29.06 -4.57
N GLU A 190 -24.78 -28.03 -4.20
CA GLU A 190 -26.19 -28.13 -3.81
C GLU A 190 -27.02 -28.82 -4.91
N THR A 191 -26.76 -28.47 -6.16
CA THR A 191 -27.45 -29.07 -7.31
C THR A 191 -27.14 -30.58 -7.43
N ILE A 192 -25.89 -30.99 -7.34
CA ILE A 192 -25.47 -32.40 -7.44
C ILE A 192 -26.01 -33.18 -6.25
N HIS A 193 -25.93 -32.62 -5.03
CA HIS A 193 -26.42 -33.24 -3.81
C HIS A 193 -27.94 -33.44 -3.84
N TYR A 194 -28.70 -32.45 -4.31
CA TYR A 194 -30.15 -32.53 -4.47
C TYR A 194 -30.54 -33.67 -5.43
N TYR A 195 -29.96 -33.73 -6.62
CA TYR A 195 -30.26 -34.79 -7.60
C TYR A 195 -29.82 -36.17 -7.11
N ARG A 196 -28.69 -36.27 -6.41
CA ARG A 196 -28.25 -37.52 -5.78
C ARG A 196 -29.26 -38.01 -4.73
N SER A 197 -29.67 -37.17 -3.80
CA SER A 197 -30.64 -37.51 -2.75
C SER A 197 -32.00 -37.85 -3.33
N PHE A 198 -32.48 -37.12 -4.31
CA PHE A 198 -33.73 -37.40 -5.02
C PHE A 198 -33.68 -38.78 -5.71
N TYR A 199 -32.60 -39.07 -6.42
CA TYR A 199 -32.44 -40.35 -7.11
C TYR A 199 -32.39 -41.55 -6.13
N ILE A 200 -31.67 -41.43 -5.02
CA ILE A 200 -31.60 -42.46 -3.99
C ILE A 200 -33.00 -42.67 -3.36
N SER A 201 -33.76 -41.61 -3.13
CA SER A 201 -35.11 -41.67 -2.61
C SER A 201 -36.09 -42.40 -3.53
N GLU A 202 -35.98 -42.22 -4.84
CA GLU A 202 -36.88 -42.80 -5.84
C GLU A 202 -36.54 -44.26 -6.21
N THR A 203 -35.24 -44.59 -6.25
CA THR A 203 -34.78 -45.86 -6.76
C THR A 203 -34.32 -46.86 -5.68
N GLY A 204 -34.01 -46.34 -4.50
CA GLY A 204 -33.44 -47.14 -3.41
C GLY A 204 -32.02 -47.66 -3.68
N HIS A 205 -31.39 -47.26 -4.80
CA HIS A 205 -30.07 -47.70 -5.19
C HIS A 205 -29.05 -46.56 -5.29
N ASN A 206 -27.86 -46.79 -4.74
CA ASN A 206 -26.71 -45.88 -4.95
C ASN A 206 -26.15 -46.06 -6.35
N VAL A 207 -25.95 -44.95 -7.06
CA VAL A 207 -25.33 -44.97 -8.41
C VAL A 207 -23.91 -44.44 -8.30
N HIS A 208 -22.93 -45.34 -8.24
CA HIS A 208 -21.52 -44.98 -8.16
C HIS A 208 -21.03 -44.01 -9.25
N ALA A 209 -21.73 -43.95 -10.40
CA ALA A 209 -21.42 -42.98 -11.44
C ALA A 209 -21.66 -41.52 -11.02
N TYR A 210 -22.65 -41.24 -10.15
CA TYR A 210 -22.87 -39.92 -9.58
C TYR A 210 -21.80 -39.56 -8.54
N ASP A 211 -21.40 -40.53 -7.72
CA ASP A 211 -20.41 -40.36 -6.68
C ASP A 211 -19.04 -39.98 -7.28
N ILE A 212 -18.60 -40.69 -8.32
CA ILE A 212 -17.34 -40.37 -9.02
C ILE A 212 -17.39 -38.96 -9.65
N ARG A 213 -18.49 -38.60 -10.31
CA ARG A 213 -18.65 -37.27 -10.91
C ARG A 213 -18.65 -36.16 -9.86
N ALA A 214 -19.28 -36.41 -8.73
CA ALA A 214 -19.30 -35.47 -7.60
C ALA A 214 -17.87 -35.24 -7.03
N VAL A 215 -17.10 -36.30 -6.79
CA VAL A 215 -15.71 -36.17 -6.32
C VAL A 215 -14.86 -35.40 -7.31
N VAL A 216 -14.99 -35.67 -8.63
CA VAL A 216 -14.27 -34.92 -9.67
C VAL A 216 -14.67 -33.45 -9.64
N TYR A 217 -15.99 -33.14 -9.56
CA TYR A 217 -16.48 -31.76 -9.50
C TYR A 217 -15.90 -31.00 -8.30
N TYR A 218 -15.91 -31.60 -7.10
CA TYR A 218 -15.43 -30.97 -5.88
C TYR A 218 -13.92 -30.75 -5.92
N THR A 219 -13.16 -31.73 -6.43
CA THR A 219 -11.72 -31.59 -6.58
C THR A 219 -11.37 -30.47 -7.57
N VAL A 220 -12.07 -30.40 -8.69
CA VAL A 220 -11.90 -29.34 -9.69
C VAL A 220 -12.27 -27.98 -9.10
N SER A 221 -13.37 -27.88 -8.32
CA SER A 221 -13.78 -26.63 -7.66
C SER A 221 -12.71 -26.09 -6.71
N ILE A 222 -12.07 -26.96 -5.91
CA ILE A 222 -10.94 -26.55 -5.05
C ILE A 222 -9.75 -26.09 -5.91
N ALA A 223 -9.42 -26.83 -6.97
CA ALA A 223 -8.32 -26.48 -7.86
C ALA A 223 -8.54 -25.13 -8.53
N VAL A 224 -9.75 -24.85 -9.03
CA VAL A 224 -10.12 -23.55 -9.62
C VAL A 224 -9.97 -22.42 -8.60
N LEU A 225 -10.43 -22.60 -7.36
CA LEU A 225 -10.24 -21.62 -6.31
C LEU A 225 -8.76 -21.30 -6.08
N VAL A 226 -7.91 -22.31 -5.97
CA VAL A 226 -6.45 -22.13 -5.76
C VAL A 226 -5.83 -21.39 -6.94
N VAL A 227 -6.20 -21.74 -8.18
CA VAL A 227 -5.71 -21.07 -9.40
C VAL A 227 -6.15 -19.60 -9.43
N VAL A 228 -7.41 -19.28 -9.12
CA VAL A 228 -7.92 -17.92 -9.10
C VAL A 228 -7.20 -17.08 -8.04
N ILE A 229 -6.98 -17.63 -6.84
CA ILE A 229 -6.17 -16.95 -5.81
C ILE A 229 -4.74 -16.71 -6.32
N GLY A 230 -4.12 -17.70 -6.98
CA GLY A 230 -2.78 -17.56 -7.53
C GLY A 230 -2.67 -16.49 -8.60
N LEU A 231 -3.61 -16.45 -9.53
CA LEU A 231 -3.69 -15.40 -10.57
C LEU A 231 -3.86 -14.00 -9.95
N TYR A 232 -4.77 -13.87 -8.98
CA TYR A 232 -4.95 -12.63 -8.25
C TYR A 232 -3.67 -12.13 -7.56
N GLN A 233 -2.95 -13.04 -6.87
CA GLN A 233 -1.68 -12.71 -6.21
C GLN A 233 -0.59 -12.32 -7.22
N SER A 234 -0.54 -12.97 -8.38
CA SER A 234 0.39 -12.62 -9.46
C SER A 234 0.09 -11.24 -10.05
N ILE A 235 -1.17 -10.92 -10.29
CA ILE A 235 -1.57 -9.58 -10.76
C ILE A 235 -1.16 -8.50 -9.75
N ARG A 236 -1.39 -8.74 -8.47
CA ARG A 236 -0.95 -7.82 -7.40
C ARG A 236 0.56 -7.63 -7.36
N ALA A 237 1.33 -8.72 -7.44
CA ALA A 237 2.78 -8.66 -7.47
C ALA A 237 3.28 -7.79 -8.62
N ASN A 238 2.74 -8.01 -9.82
CA ASN A 238 3.10 -7.23 -11.01
C ASN A 238 2.73 -5.74 -10.87
N GLN A 239 1.60 -5.42 -10.24
CA GLN A 239 1.20 -4.02 -10.01
C GLN A 239 2.14 -3.32 -9.02
N GLU A 240 2.55 -4.00 -7.96
CA GLU A 240 3.47 -3.46 -6.96
C GLU A 240 4.87 -3.26 -7.55
N GLU A 241 5.36 -4.21 -8.35
CA GLU A 241 6.61 -4.09 -9.08
C GLU A 241 6.58 -2.92 -10.09
N LYS A 242 5.48 -2.76 -10.82
CA LYS A 242 5.31 -1.65 -11.75
C LYS A 242 5.37 -0.30 -11.02
N LEU A 243 4.68 -0.16 -9.90
CA LEU A 243 4.71 1.05 -9.09
C LEU A 243 6.11 1.38 -8.56
N GLN A 244 6.85 0.36 -8.10
CA GLN A 244 8.24 0.53 -7.66
C GLN A 244 9.15 0.98 -8.81
N ASN A 245 8.99 0.40 -10.00
CA ASN A 245 9.76 0.77 -11.19
C ASN A 245 9.46 2.22 -11.64
N GLU A 246 8.21 2.66 -11.58
CA GLU A 246 7.83 4.06 -11.88
C GLU A 246 8.46 5.03 -10.86
N LEU A 247 8.48 4.68 -9.59
CA LEU A 247 9.11 5.47 -8.53
C LEU A 247 10.63 5.58 -8.74
N LEU A 248 11.29 4.46 -9.05
CA LEU A 248 12.73 4.42 -9.35
C LEU A 248 13.07 5.25 -10.58
N ALA A 249 12.27 5.15 -11.64
CA ALA A 249 12.46 5.96 -12.86
C ALA A 249 12.39 7.46 -12.55
N SER A 250 11.42 7.89 -11.74
CA SER A 250 11.31 9.29 -11.30
C SER A 250 12.51 9.74 -10.45
N GLN A 251 13.04 8.88 -9.59
CA GLN A 251 14.24 9.20 -8.80
C GLN A 251 15.49 9.34 -9.70
N ILE A 252 15.65 8.46 -10.69
CA ILE A 252 16.75 8.52 -11.67
C ILE A 252 16.69 9.81 -12.46
N ASP A 253 15.53 10.24 -12.90
CA ASP A 253 15.36 11.49 -13.65
C ASP A 253 15.72 12.72 -12.81
N SER A 254 15.30 12.74 -11.54
CA SER A 254 15.71 13.78 -10.58
C SER A 254 17.22 13.84 -10.37
N ILE A 255 17.89 12.69 -10.23
CA ILE A 255 19.35 12.62 -10.09
C ILE A 255 20.04 13.12 -11.35
N ARG A 256 19.57 12.75 -12.55
CA ARG A 256 20.11 13.26 -13.82
C ARG A 256 20.00 14.77 -13.93
N HIS A 257 18.88 15.34 -13.51
CA HIS A 257 18.70 16.79 -13.49
C HIS A 257 19.73 17.47 -12.56
N HIS A 258 19.95 16.95 -11.36
CA HIS A 258 20.96 17.46 -10.43
C HIS A 258 22.39 17.35 -10.99
N ILE A 259 22.72 16.24 -11.63
CA ILE A 259 24.04 16.08 -12.28
C ILE A 259 24.24 17.16 -13.35
N GLY A 260 23.22 17.42 -14.18
CA GLY A 260 23.29 18.47 -15.19
C GLY A 260 23.51 19.88 -14.61
N GLN A 261 22.88 20.18 -13.47
CA GLN A 261 23.12 21.44 -12.74
C GLN A 261 24.55 21.54 -12.21
N VAL A 262 25.07 20.47 -11.63
CA VAL A 262 26.45 20.41 -11.14
C VAL A 262 27.46 20.59 -12.30
N GLU A 263 27.23 19.95 -13.45
CA GLU A 263 28.08 20.11 -14.64
C GLU A 263 28.10 21.55 -15.13
N MET A 264 26.95 22.23 -15.18
CA MET A 264 26.90 23.66 -15.55
C MET A 264 27.70 24.52 -14.56
N LEU A 265 27.56 24.26 -13.23
CA LEU A 265 28.37 24.96 -12.24
C LEU A 265 29.88 24.75 -12.44
N TYR A 266 30.28 23.52 -12.70
CA TYR A 266 31.69 23.21 -13.00
C TYR A 266 32.21 23.94 -14.24
N GLN A 267 31.41 24.03 -15.30
CA GLN A 267 31.78 24.79 -16.53
C GLN A 267 31.91 26.29 -16.22
N ASN A 268 30.99 26.86 -15.45
CA ASN A 268 31.06 28.27 -15.03
C ASN A 268 32.33 28.56 -14.21
N ILE A 269 32.62 27.71 -13.21
CA ILE A 269 33.83 27.83 -12.40
C ILE A 269 35.08 27.71 -13.25
N ARG A 270 35.09 26.82 -14.23
CA ARG A 270 36.24 26.70 -15.17
C ARG A 270 36.40 27.95 -16.01
N GLY A 271 35.32 28.56 -16.47
CA GLY A 271 35.33 29.85 -17.19
C GLY A 271 35.92 30.96 -16.32
N ILE A 272 35.42 31.15 -15.09
CA ILE A 272 35.93 32.16 -14.17
C ILE A 272 37.40 31.96 -13.85
N ARG A 273 37.84 30.73 -13.65
CA ARG A 273 39.26 30.43 -13.40
C ARG A 273 40.15 30.78 -14.59
N HIS A 274 39.68 30.50 -15.80
CA HIS A 274 40.40 30.87 -17.04
C HIS A 274 40.54 32.38 -17.17
N ASP A 275 39.45 33.12 -16.94
CA ASP A 275 39.43 34.58 -17.06
C ASP A 275 40.31 35.24 -15.99
N MET A 276 40.27 34.73 -14.76
CA MET A 276 41.17 35.16 -13.69
C MET A 276 42.65 34.91 -14.02
N ALA A 277 42.96 33.75 -14.59
CA ALA A 277 44.33 33.47 -15.03
C ALA A 277 44.81 34.48 -16.10
N ASN A 278 43.94 34.87 -17.04
CA ASN A 278 44.23 35.87 -18.05
C ASN A 278 44.45 37.28 -17.46
N HIS A 279 43.63 37.65 -16.47
CA HIS A 279 43.80 38.92 -15.74
C HIS A 279 45.13 38.98 -14.99
N ILE A 280 45.53 37.89 -14.30
CA ILE A 280 46.81 37.79 -13.60
C ILE A 280 47.96 37.88 -14.58
N LEU A 281 47.93 37.15 -15.69
CA LEU A 281 48.94 37.21 -16.74
C LEU A 281 49.09 38.64 -17.34
N THR A 282 47.99 39.35 -17.50
CA THR A 282 48.01 40.73 -17.99
C THR A 282 48.68 41.66 -16.99
N LEU A 283 48.36 41.51 -15.68
CA LEU A 283 49.05 42.28 -14.63
C LEU A 283 50.54 41.97 -14.58
N GLU A 284 50.94 40.68 -14.63
CA GLU A 284 52.35 40.28 -14.66
C GLU A 284 53.12 40.91 -15.84
N ARG A 285 52.52 40.90 -17.05
CA ARG A 285 53.14 41.51 -18.24
C ARG A 285 53.31 43.03 -18.11
N LEU A 286 52.32 43.73 -17.51
CA LEU A 286 52.43 45.17 -17.26
C LEU A 286 53.52 45.49 -16.25
N TYR A 287 53.68 44.72 -15.19
CA TYR A 287 54.73 44.88 -14.21
C TYR A 287 56.11 44.53 -14.78
N ALA A 288 56.24 43.44 -15.57
CA ALA A 288 57.50 43.06 -16.20
C ALA A 288 57.98 44.09 -17.25
N GLY A 289 57.02 44.81 -17.86
CA GLY A 289 57.28 45.89 -18.80
C GLY A 289 57.56 47.26 -18.15
N ASN A 290 57.72 47.33 -16.81
CA ASN A 290 57.92 48.57 -16.02
C ASN A 290 56.80 49.61 -16.18
N ARG A 291 55.56 49.16 -16.59
CA ARG A 291 54.35 49.97 -16.77
C ARG A 291 53.51 49.98 -15.52
N THR A 292 54.07 50.44 -14.42
CA THR A 292 53.48 50.34 -13.06
C THR A 292 52.18 51.14 -12.94
N ASP A 293 52.06 52.31 -13.60
CA ASP A 293 50.87 53.12 -13.52
C ASP A 293 49.69 52.46 -14.25
N GLU A 294 49.92 51.85 -15.40
CA GLU A 294 48.90 51.10 -16.14
C GLU A 294 48.48 49.80 -15.41
N ALA A 295 49.43 49.11 -14.78
CA ALA A 295 49.13 47.96 -13.97
C ALA A 295 48.21 48.32 -12.75
N ARG A 296 48.46 49.51 -12.18
CA ARG A 296 47.63 50.01 -11.06
C ARG A 296 46.23 50.39 -11.53
N GLU A 297 46.12 51.07 -12.65
CA GLU A 297 44.85 51.43 -13.28
C GLU A 297 44.05 50.16 -13.65
N TYR A 298 44.69 49.16 -14.31
CA TYR A 298 44.08 47.88 -14.63
C TYR A 298 43.58 47.11 -13.40
N SER A 299 44.39 47.10 -12.32
CA SER A 299 44.00 46.47 -11.05
C SER A 299 42.81 47.19 -10.40
N LEU A 300 42.75 48.53 -10.47
CA LEU A 300 41.61 49.29 -9.97
C LEU A 300 40.33 49.01 -10.79
N ASN A 301 40.46 48.97 -12.13
CA ASN A 301 39.36 48.63 -13.02
C ASN A 301 38.87 47.21 -12.82
N LEU A 302 39.78 46.24 -12.66
CA LEU A 302 39.44 44.86 -12.35
C LEU A 302 38.75 44.76 -10.99
N LYS A 303 39.26 45.46 -9.98
CA LYS A 303 38.61 45.52 -8.66
C LYS A 303 37.23 46.19 -8.73
N ALA A 304 37.06 47.25 -9.51
CA ALA A 304 35.78 47.89 -9.75
C ALA A 304 34.81 46.96 -10.49
N ALA A 305 35.30 46.24 -11.52
CA ALA A 305 34.49 45.24 -12.22
C ALA A 305 34.08 44.07 -11.33
N LEU A 306 34.96 43.56 -10.49
CA LEU A 306 34.68 42.54 -9.51
C LEU A 306 33.78 43.05 -8.38
N SER A 307 33.90 44.33 -7.99
CA SER A 307 33.05 44.97 -7.00
C SER A 307 31.72 45.44 -7.58
N GLY A 308 31.66 45.76 -8.86
CA GLY A 308 30.42 46.08 -9.57
C GLY A 308 29.63 44.85 -9.97
N ALA A 309 30.30 43.71 -10.15
CA ALA A 309 29.63 42.40 -10.25
C ALA A 309 29.14 41.87 -8.89
N ALA A 310 29.72 42.38 -7.75
CA ALA A 310 29.16 42.25 -6.42
C ALA A 310 28.07 43.34 -6.30
N GLY A 311 26.90 43.03 -6.89
CA GLY A 311 25.77 43.97 -6.98
C GLY A 311 25.33 44.54 -5.63
N GLU A 312 24.49 45.56 -5.67
CA GLU A 312 23.96 46.31 -4.51
C GLU A 312 23.31 45.43 -3.43
N ILE A 313 23.02 44.12 -3.70
CA ILE A 313 22.41 43.19 -2.77
C ILE A 313 23.50 42.45 -2.03
N ARG A 314 23.54 42.61 -0.69
CA ARG A 314 24.42 41.90 0.22
C ARG A 314 23.58 41.13 1.22
N SER A 315 23.37 39.84 0.97
CA SER A 315 22.61 38.95 1.85
C SER A 315 23.48 38.34 2.97
N GLY A 316 24.79 38.51 2.90
CA GLY A 316 25.74 37.88 3.84
C GLY A 316 26.25 36.51 3.42
N ASN A 317 25.82 36.00 2.24
CA ASN A 317 26.36 34.76 1.66
C ASN A 317 26.55 34.93 0.14
N PRO A 318 27.75 34.63 -0.41
CA PRO A 318 28.06 34.83 -1.81
C PRO A 318 27.12 34.10 -2.79
N VAL A 319 26.62 32.91 -2.42
CA VAL A 319 25.73 32.14 -3.28
C VAL A 319 24.37 32.82 -3.40
N THR A 320 23.80 33.28 -2.30
CA THR A 320 22.53 33.98 -2.29
C THR A 320 22.64 35.40 -2.90
N ASP A 321 23.80 36.06 -2.75
CA ASP A 321 24.07 37.35 -3.42
C ASP A 321 24.00 37.22 -4.94
N VAL A 322 24.62 36.19 -5.50
CA VAL A 322 24.60 35.93 -6.96
C VAL A 322 23.15 35.65 -7.43
N ILE A 323 22.42 34.81 -6.73
CA ILE A 323 21.06 34.45 -7.12
C ILE A 323 20.14 35.67 -7.09
N LEU A 324 20.17 36.45 -6.02
CA LEU A 324 19.34 37.63 -5.88
C LEU A 324 19.69 38.70 -6.94
N GLN A 325 20.97 38.85 -7.29
CA GLN A 325 21.42 39.76 -8.32
C GLN A 325 20.96 39.31 -9.71
N GLU A 326 21.03 38.01 -9.99
CA GLU A 326 20.54 37.44 -11.26
C GLU A 326 19.03 37.68 -11.44
N TRP A 327 18.24 37.38 -10.41
CA TRP A 327 16.80 37.62 -10.45
C TRP A 327 16.41 39.09 -10.47
N LYS A 328 17.19 39.98 -9.84
CA LYS A 328 17.02 41.43 -9.95
C LYS A 328 17.24 41.87 -11.38
N SER A 329 18.33 41.44 -12.00
CA SER A 329 18.63 41.76 -13.39
C SER A 329 17.59 41.25 -14.39
N GLU A 330 17.06 40.04 -14.14
CA GLU A 330 15.97 39.47 -14.94
C GLU A 330 14.64 40.23 -14.75
N ALA A 331 14.32 40.65 -13.54
CA ALA A 331 13.19 41.48 -13.26
C ALA A 331 13.28 42.86 -13.90
N GLU A 332 14.46 43.50 -13.84
CA GLU A 332 14.72 44.80 -14.47
C GLU A 332 14.56 44.76 -16.01
N LYS A 333 15.00 43.67 -16.66
CA LYS A 333 14.79 43.47 -18.12
C LYS A 333 13.32 43.39 -18.50
N LYS A 334 12.47 42.96 -17.55
CA LYS A 334 11.01 42.82 -17.73
C LYS A 334 10.23 43.97 -17.14
N GLU A 335 10.90 45.08 -16.79
CA GLU A 335 10.30 46.27 -16.16
C GLU A 335 9.54 45.96 -14.85
N ILE A 336 9.96 44.94 -14.09
CA ILE A 336 9.40 44.54 -12.81
C ILE A 336 10.17 45.26 -11.70
N GLN A 337 9.46 45.95 -10.77
CA GLN A 337 10.08 46.50 -9.58
C GLN A 337 10.55 45.41 -8.65
N PHE A 338 11.86 45.33 -8.36
CA PHE A 338 12.45 44.30 -7.50
C PHE A 338 13.04 44.92 -6.23
N GLN A 339 12.54 44.50 -5.07
CA GLN A 339 13.02 44.94 -3.76
C GLN A 339 13.50 43.72 -2.95
N SER A 340 14.72 43.81 -2.42
CA SER A 340 15.30 42.74 -1.59
C SER A 340 15.76 43.30 -0.23
N ASP A 341 15.20 42.73 0.81
CA ASP A 341 15.62 42.88 2.22
C ASP A 341 15.86 41.45 2.79
N PHE A 342 16.64 40.69 2.06
CA PHE A 342 16.95 39.31 2.39
C PHE A 342 18.35 39.18 3.01
N TYR A 343 18.46 38.48 4.13
CA TYR A 343 19.69 38.18 4.85
C TYR A 343 19.80 36.67 5.03
N PHE A 344 20.96 36.11 4.62
CA PHE A 344 21.22 34.69 4.84
C PHE A 344 21.40 34.41 6.34
N PRO A 345 20.87 33.29 6.87
CA PRO A 345 20.94 32.95 8.29
C PRO A 345 22.36 32.48 8.67
N ALA A 346 23.30 33.43 8.75
CA ALA A 346 24.69 33.14 9.07
C ALA A 346 24.82 32.54 10.49
N GLY A 347 25.68 31.52 10.63
CA GLY A 347 25.90 30.82 11.90
C GLY A 347 24.85 29.79 12.25
N SER A 348 23.88 29.49 11.36
CA SER A 348 22.93 28.38 11.47
C SER A 348 23.43 27.13 10.73
N ASP A 349 22.81 26.02 10.99
CA ASP A 349 22.98 24.73 10.28
C ASP A 349 22.31 24.69 8.91
N ILE A 350 21.65 25.81 8.50
CA ILE A 350 20.94 25.91 7.21
C ILE A 350 21.96 26.00 6.06
N ASN A 351 21.89 25.05 5.13
CA ASN A 351 22.80 24.99 3.99
C ASN A 351 22.45 26.05 2.93
N ALA A 352 23.47 26.77 2.43
CA ALA A 352 23.29 27.74 1.36
C ALA A 352 22.70 27.16 0.07
N PHE A 353 22.95 25.87 -0.23
CA PHE A 353 22.35 25.17 -1.35
C PHE A 353 20.82 25.02 -1.18
N ASP A 354 20.36 24.67 0.00
CA ASP A 354 18.92 24.55 0.27
C ASP A 354 18.21 25.90 0.15
N ILE A 355 18.83 26.98 0.64
CA ILE A 355 18.33 28.35 0.41
C ILE A 355 18.32 28.71 -1.07
N SER A 356 19.32 28.27 -1.84
CA SER A 356 19.33 28.50 -3.29
C SER A 356 18.16 27.83 -4.02
N VAL A 357 17.79 26.61 -3.60
CA VAL A 357 16.61 25.91 -4.12
C VAL A 357 15.33 26.68 -3.82
N ILE A 358 15.19 27.17 -2.58
CA ILE A 358 14.05 28.00 -2.17
C ILE A 358 13.97 29.26 -3.02
N LEU A 359 15.04 30.05 -3.09
CA LEU A 359 15.08 31.34 -3.79
C LEU A 359 14.79 31.18 -5.29
N ASN A 360 15.45 30.22 -5.97
CA ASN A 360 15.25 30.01 -7.40
C ASN A 360 13.81 29.62 -7.71
N ASN A 361 13.22 28.65 -6.99
CA ASN A 361 11.86 28.22 -7.25
C ASN A 361 10.83 29.33 -6.93
N ALA A 362 11.03 30.07 -5.83
CA ALA A 362 10.09 31.12 -5.43
C ALA A 362 10.17 32.35 -6.36
N LEU A 363 11.37 32.81 -6.69
CA LEU A 363 11.56 33.98 -7.55
C LEU A 363 11.19 33.67 -9.01
N GLN A 364 11.47 32.46 -9.50
CA GLN A 364 10.97 32.02 -10.80
C GLN A 364 9.44 32.09 -10.85
N ASN A 365 8.76 31.54 -9.84
CA ASN A 365 7.30 31.62 -9.77
C ASN A 365 6.81 33.06 -9.70
N ALA A 366 7.47 33.94 -8.95
CA ALA A 366 7.13 35.33 -8.84
C ALA A 366 7.24 36.02 -10.21
N VAL A 367 8.38 35.96 -10.90
CA VAL A 367 8.61 36.57 -12.22
C VAL A 367 7.59 36.10 -13.27
N GLU A 368 7.30 34.81 -13.32
CA GLU A 368 6.34 34.23 -14.27
C GLU A 368 4.89 34.71 -14.03
N ASN A 369 4.53 35.01 -12.81
CA ASN A 369 3.16 35.41 -12.46
C ASN A 369 2.91 36.91 -12.60
N VAL A 370 3.94 37.75 -12.45
CA VAL A 370 3.83 39.23 -12.51
C VAL A 370 3.67 39.79 -13.92
N GLU A 371 4.06 39.05 -14.97
CA GLU A 371 4.06 39.53 -16.37
C GLU A 371 2.68 40.01 -16.86
N LYS A 372 1.60 39.65 -16.16
CA LYS A 372 0.21 39.99 -16.53
C LYS A 372 -0.37 41.14 -15.71
N CYS A 373 0.40 41.72 -14.81
CA CYS A 373 -0.09 42.76 -13.88
C CYS A 373 0.22 44.15 -14.41
N GLU A 374 -0.65 45.12 -14.14
CA GLU A 374 -0.47 46.53 -14.56
C GLU A 374 0.69 47.22 -13.83
N THR A 375 0.93 46.84 -12.56
CA THR A 375 2.06 47.33 -11.76
C THR A 375 2.85 46.17 -11.22
N PRO A 376 3.79 45.62 -12.03
CA PRO A 376 4.53 44.44 -11.66
C PRO A 376 5.59 44.73 -10.59
N TYR A 377 5.51 44.05 -9.45
CA TYR A 377 6.54 44.12 -8.41
C TYR A 377 6.81 42.77 -7.76
N ILE A 378 8.04 42.61 -7.27
CA ILE A 378 8.49 41.48 -6.46
C ILE A 378 9.23 42.03 -5.23
N SER A 379 8.87 41.59 -4.06
CA SER A 379 9.53 41.93 -2.80
C SER A 379 9.94 40.63 -2.07
N ILE A 380 11.18 40.58 -1.62
CA ILE A 380 11.69 39.50 -0.78
C ILE A 380 12.24 40.07 0.52
N ARG A 381 11.87 39.46 1.64
CA ARG A 381 12.41 39.81 2.96
C ARG A 381 12.65 38.57 3.80
N SER A 382 13.61 38.67 4.73
CA SER A 382 13.83 37.60 5.72
C SER A 382 14.06 38.22 7.10
N TRP A 383 13.72 37.45 8.13
CA TRP A 383 13.91 37.84 9.54
C TRP A 383 14.01 36.60 10.44
N HIS A 384 14.54 36.81 11.61
CA HIS A 384 14.58 35.80 12.68
C HIS A 384 13.44 36.06 13.69
N ARG A 385 12.80 34.98 14.11
CA ARG A 385 11.84 34.99 15.21
C ARG A 385 12.11 33.79 16.13
N ASN A 386 12.77 34.03 17.23
CA ASN A 386 13.27 32.97 18.13
C ASN A 386 14.22 32.02 17.38
N ASN A 387 13.88 30.71 17.35
CA ASN A 387 14.64 29.68 16.65
C ASN A 387 14.13 29.47 15.18
N ALA A 388 13.22 30.30 14.70
CA ALA A 388 12.73 30.20 13.34
C ALA A 388 13.35 31.29 12.46
N TYR A 389 13.83 30.89 11.31
CA TYR A 389 14.18 31.77 10.21
C TYR A 389 13.00 31.84 9.25
N MET A 390 12.53 33.05 8.99
CA MET A 390 11.38 33.34 8.16
C MET A 390 11.84 34.00 6.87
N THR A 391 11.32 33.55 5.76
CA THR A 391 11.48 34.20 4.45
C THR A 391 10.10 34.43 3.85
N GLU A 392 9.86 35.63 3.34
CA GLU A 392 8.61 35.99 2.70
C GLU A 392 8.90 36.57 1.33
N ILE A 393 8.24 36.03 0.31
CA ILE A 393 8.29 36.53 -1.06
C ILE A 393 6.89 36.97 -1.45
N ARG A 394 6.75 38.25 -1.84
CA ARG A 394 5.50 38.84 -2.30
C ARG A 394 5.64 39.29 -3.73
N ASN A 395 4.58 39.11 -4.49
CA ASN A 395 4.53 39.65 -5.85
C ASN A 395 3.11 40.03 -6.24
N SER A 396 2.98 41.00 -7.18
CA SER A 396 1.69 41.31 -7.78
C SER A 396 1.10 40.07 -8.47
N PHE A 397 -0.22 39.89 -8.32
CA PHE A 397 -0.90 38.68 -8.80
C PHE A 397 -2.30 39.02 -9.33
N THR A 398 -2.63 38.55 -10.52
CA THR A 398 -3.96 38.65 -11.13
C THR A 398 -4.52 37.27 -11.37
N GLY A 399 -5.57 36.86 -10.65
CA GLY A 399 -6.22 35.58 -10.82
C GLY A 399 -6.79 35.02 -9.52
N SER A 400 -7.26 33.77 -9.57
CA SER A 400 -7.74 33.02 -8.40
C SER A 400 -6.92 31.74 -8.24
N LEU A 401 -6.56 31.40 -7.02
CA LEU A 401 -5.89 30.14 -6.72
C LEU A 401 -6.92 29.02 -6.62
N GLN A 402 -6.64 27.90 -7.28
CA GLN A 402 -7.32 26.62 -7.04
C GLN A 402 -6.48 25.81 -6.07
N TRP A 403 -7.10 25.36 -4.99
CA TRP A 403 -6.42 24.61 -3.94
C TRP A 403 -6.57 23.10 -4.15
N ASP A 404 -5.48 22.38 -3.95
CA ASP A 404 -5.52 20.93 -3.81
C ASP A 404 -5.78 20.58 -2.35
N TYR A 405 -6.88 19.87 -2.09
CA TYR A 405 -7.30 19.48 -0.74
C TYR A 405 -6.35 18.48 -0.06
N GLU A 406 -5.60 17.70 -0.82
CA GLU A 406 -4.65 16.71 -0.25
C GLU A 406 -3.32 17.38 0.15
N SER A 407 -2.78 18.24 -0.69
CA SER A 407 -1.49 18.90 -0.44
C SER A 407 -1.59 20.24 0.28
N SER A 408 -2.78 20.84 0.39
CA SER A 408 -2.98 22.21 0.89
C SER A 408 -2.14 23.26 0.16
N LEU A 409 -1.78 23.02 -1.08
CA LEU A 409 -1.03 23.92 -1.97
C LEU A 409 -1.89 24.32 -3.18
N PRO A 410 -1.62 25.50 -3.79
CA PRO A 410 -2.29 25.86 -5.01
C PRO A 410 -1.93 24.93 -6.16
N VAL A 411 -2.95 24.53 -6.92
CA VAL A 411 -2.78 23.75 -8.16
C VAL A 411 -2.18 24.63 -9.24
N THR A 412 -1.17 24.13 -9.96
CA THR A 412 -0.61 24.86 -11.10
C THR A 412 -1.65 25.09 -12.20
N SER A 413 -1.75 26.32 -12.69
CA SER A 413 -2.63 26.71 -13.81
C SER A 413 -2.03 26.41 -15.18
N LYS A 414 -0.80 25.85 -15.25
CA LYS A 414 -0.08 25.64 -16.50
C LYS A 414 -0.53 24.35 -17.21
N LYS A 415 -0.65 24.42 -18.55
CA LYS A 415 -1.13 23.32 -19.41
C LYS A 415 -0.20 22.09 -19.45
N GLU A 416 1.09 22.26 -19.20
CA GLU A 416 2.08 21.17 -19.16
C GLU A 416 2.30 20.69 -17.71
N LYS A 417 1.40 19.86 -17.22
CA LYS A 417 1.46 19.28 -15.86
C LYS A 417 2.73 18.47 -15.58
N ASP A 418 3.36 17.90 -16.61
CA ASP A 418 4.52 17.00 -16.45
C ASP A 418 5.86 17.71 -16.25
N ARG A 419 5.96 19.01 -16.56
CA ARG A 419 7.20 19.80 -16.41
C ARG A 419 7.13 20.94 -15.38
N HIS A 420 5.91 21.35 -14.97
CA HIS A 420 5.70 22.54 -14.13
C HIS A 420 4.68 22.20 -13.04
N GLY A 421 5.01 22.53 -11.81
CA GLY A 421 4.16 22.26 -10.63
C GLY A 421 4.93 21.80 -9.39
N TYR A 422 6.22 21.49 -9.59
CA TYR A 422 7.07 20.99 -8.50
C TYR A 422 7.75 22.10 -7.67
N GLY A 423 7.66 23.35 -8.07
CA GLY A 423 8.36 24.47 -7.41
C GLY A 423 7.96 24.62 -5.94
N LEU A 424 6.66 24.78 -5.64
CA LEU A 424 6.17 24.90 -4.27
C LEU A 424 6.37 23.60 -3.47
N ALA A 425 6.21 22.44 -4.10
CA ALA A 425 6.49 21.16 -3.47
C ALA A 425 7.99 20.99 -3.13
N SER A 426 8.88 21.49 -3.97
CA SER A 426 10.33 21.50 -3.70
C SER A 426 10.69 22.42 -2.55
N ILE A 427 10.08 23.60 -2.48
CA ILE A 427 10.24 24.55 -1.36
C ILE A 427 9.75 23.91 -0.06
N ARG A 428 8.57 23.31 -0.05
CA ARG A 428 8.03 22.60 1.12
C ARG A 428 8.95 21.49 1.60
N ARG A 429 9.46 20.66 0.68
CA ARG A 429 10.41 19.58 1.02
C ARG A 429 11.66 20.10 1.70
N VAL A 430 12.18 21.25 1.24
CA VAL A 430 13.33 21.89 1.89
C VAL A 430 12.91 22.43 3.27
N ALA A 431 11.75 23.06 3.41
CA ALA A 431 11.27 23.53 4.70
C ALA A 431 11.10 22.38 5.71
N GLU A 432 10.49 21.29 5.30
CA GLU A 432 10.32 20.06 6.11
C GLU A 432 11.66 19.46 6.58
N LYS A 433 12.71 19.53 5.76
CA LYS A 433 14.08 19.11 6.15
C LYS A 433 14.58 19.85 7.39
N TYR A 434 14.17 21.10 7.56
CA TYR A 434 14.51 21.95 8.71
C TYR A 434 13.33 22.06 9.69
N SER A 435 12.47 21.05 9.77
CA SER A 435 11.31 21.01 10.69
C SER A 435 10.39 22.24 10.57
N GLY A 436 10.37 22.85 9.39
CA GLY A 436 9.58 24.01 9.03
C GLY A 436 8.40 23.67 8.11
N ASP A 437 7.73 24.69 7.60
CA ASP A 437 6.63 24.57 6.63
C ASP A 437 6.53 25.84 5.79
N ILE A 438 5.63 25.80 4.79
CA ILE A 438 5.32 26.94 3.93
C ILE A 438 3.84 27.32 4.02
N ALA A 439 3.55 28.59 3.90
CA ALA A 439 2.19 29.09 3.78
C ALA A 439 2.08 29.99 2.53
N VAL A 440 0.96 29.84 1.83
CA VAL A 440 0.62 30.64 0.65
C VAL A 440 -0.66 31.42 0.94
N ASP A 441 -0.67 32.70 0.61
CA ASP A 441 -1.88 33.55 0.63
C ASP A 441 -1.97 34.35 -0.68
N ALA A 442 -3.18 34.60 -1.15
CA ALA A 442 -3.41 35.45 -2.30
C ALA A 442 -4.65 36.31 -2.05
N LYS A 443 -4.42 37.59 -1.79
CA LYS A 443 -5.45 38.56 -1.48
C LYS A 443 -5.09 39.92 -2.07
N ASP A 444 -6.10 40.69 -2.39
CA ASP A 444 -5.98 42.12 -2.78
C ASP A 444 -5.00 42.35 -3.97
N GLY A 445 -4.89 41.39 -4.88
CA GLY A 445 -3.98 41.50 -6.04
C GLY A 445 -2.52 41.19 -5.74
N GLU A 446 -2.24 40.55 -4.61
CA GLU A 446 -0.91 40.16 -4.15
C GLU A 446 -0.87 38.66 -3.88
N PHE A 447 0.21 37.99 -4.27
CA PHE A 447 0.56 36.63 -3.88
C PHE A 447 1.69 36.69 -2.84
N CYS A 448 1.53 35.98 -1.75
CA CYS A 448 2.48 35.92 -0.64
C CYS A 448 2.86 34.48 -0.34
N LEU A 449 4.15 34.15 -0.47
CA LEU A 449 4.73 32.90 -0.05
C LEU A 449 5.56 33.11 1.22
N SER A 450 5.16 32.53 2.31
CA SER A 450 5.87 32.55 3.59
C SER A 450 6.51 31.20 3.85
N ILE A 451 7.80 31.19 4.19
CA ILE A 451 8.61 30.00 4.42
C ILE A 451 9.22 30.11 5.81
N MET A 452 9.09 29.06 6.60
CA MET A 452 9.66 28.93 7.92
C MET A 452 10.66 27.79 7.96
N LEU A 453 11.86 28.04 8.46
CA LEU A 453 12.90 27.02 8.72
C LEU A 453 13.26 27.10 10.21
N MET A 454 13.30 25.96 10.89
CA MET A 454 13.77 25.90 12.26
C MET A 454 15.29 25.76 12.28
N MET A 455 15.94 26.54 13.14
CA MET A 455 17.40 26.47 13.34
C MET A 455 17.67 25.65 14.59
N GLU A 456 18.54 24.66 14.48
CA GLU A 456 19.11 23.99 15.67
C GLU A 456 20.01 24.96 16.41
N LYS A 457 20.01 24.88 17.74
CA LYS A 457 20.82 25.76 18.61
C LYS A 457 22.26 25.31 18.62
#